data_d130ae8ac92640d0412f370f0bb39d88
#
_entry.id   d130ae8ac92640d0412f370f0bb39d88
#
_cell.length_a   1.000
_cell.length_b   1.000
_cell.length_c   1.000
_cell.angle_alpha   90.00
_cell.angle_beta   90.00
_cell.angle_gamma   90.00
#
_symmetry.space_group_name_H-M   'P 1'
#
loop_
_entity.id
_entity.type
_entity.pdbx_description
1 polymer ?
#
loop_
_entity_poly.entity_id
_entity_poly.type
_entity_poly.pdbx_seq_one_letter_code
_entity_poly.pdbx_strand_id
1 'polypeptide(L)'
;MNQQQVITELQSRGLKLVSDGVGASGRKGGAGPSDHKAVTVGDTTVMVPVFTEGAAQSPYVVERDHTTGTSVLLKEKEIIAPISFPTQPKFYGLETAEGIPYWKIALLHSRNVLATTVLQNCIRYDNRKTACQFCAISQSLEAGRTSAKKTPEQLAEVAEAAVRLDGVEHMIMTTGTPNVTDRGAAYITECAQAITARISLPI
;
A
#
# COMPACT_ATOMS: atom_id res chain seq x y z
N MET A 1 -2.74 -27.51 7.55
CA MET A 1 -3.57 -26.60 6.68
C MET A 1 -2.87 -26.46 5.35
N ASN A 2 -3.62 -26.36 4.21
CA ASN A 2 -3.00 -25.97 2.95
C ASN A 2 -2.85 -24.45 2.85
N GLN A 3 -2.04 -23.97 1.87
CA GLN A 3 -1.75 -22.54 1.70
C GLN A 3 -3.01 -21.67 1.58
N GLN A 4 -4.00 -22.11 0.79
CA GLN A 4 -5.24 -21.37 0.58
C GLN A 4 -6.04 -21.22 1.88
N GLN A 5 -6.09 -22.27 2.70
CA GLN A 5 -6.75 -22.20 4.01
C GLN A 5 -6.03 -21.23 4.95
N VAL A 6 -4.69 -21.24 4.97
CA VAL A 6 -3.90 -20.29 5.76
C VAL A 6 -4.21 -18.85 5.33
N ILE A 7 -4.20 -18.57 4.04
CA ILE A 7 -4.50 -17.24 3.50
C ILE A 7 -5.91 -16.78 3.91
N THR A 8 -6.92 -17.63 3.72
CA THR A 8 -8.31 -17.32 4.07
C THR A 8 -8.48 -17.03 5.56
N GLU A 9 -7.86 -17.83 6.42
CA GLU A 9 -7.89 -17.63 7.87
C GLU A 9 -7.19 -16.32 8.27
N LEU A 10 -6.04 -16.02 7.70
CA LEU A 10 -5.32 -14.78 7.97
C LEU A 10 -6.11 -13.54 7.53
N GLN A 11 -6.72 -13.58 6.36
CA GLN A 11 -7.54 -12.45 5.87
C GLN A 11 -8.79 -12.21 6.71
N SER A 12 -9.39 -13.28 7.26
CA SER A 12 -10.63 -13.19 8.04
C SER A 12 -10.40 -12.92 9.53
N ARG A 13 -9.34 -13.45 10.12
CA ARG A 13 -9.06 -13.38 11.56
C ARG A 13 -7.93 -12.44 11.93
N GLY A 14 -7.15 -12.02 10.94
CA GLY A 14 -5.99 -11.17 11.16
C GLY A 14 -4.77 -11.93 11.72
N LEU A 15 -3.77 -11.16 12.08
CA LEU A 15 -2.47 -11.63 12.53
C LEU A 15 -1.98 -10.77 13.69
N LYS A 16 -1.59 -11.41 14.79
CA LYS A 16 -0.96 -10.74 15.93
C LYS A 16 0.56 -10.68 15.71
N LEU A 17 1.11 -9.46 15.73
CA LEU A 17 2.56 -9.25 15.75
C LEU A 17 3.03 -9.26 17.20
N VAL A 18 3.95 -10.14 17.54
CA VAL A 18 4.68 -10.03 18.81
C VAL A 18 5.71 -8.92 18.62
N SER A 19 5.72 -7.98 19.54
CA SER A 19 6.51 -6.76 19.47
C SER A 19 7.98 -7.06 19.48
N ASP A 20 8.64 -7.08 18.33
CA ASP A 20 10.08 -6.82 18.23
C ASP A 20 10.43 -6.58 16.75
N GLY A 21 10.16 -5.38 16.29
CA GLY A 21 10.84 -4.85 15.10
C GLY A 21 10.21 -5.08 13.73
N VAL A 22 9.08 -5.75 13.62
CA VAL A 22 8.35 -5.81 12.34
C VAL A 22 7.46 -4.57 12.20
N GLY A 23 8.06 -3.46 11.82
CA GLY A 23 7.46 -2.19 11.42
C GLY A 23 6.16 -1.81 12.18
N ALA A 24 6.30 -0.98 13.21
CA ALA A 24 5.27 -0.65 14.20
C ALA A 24 4.09 0.20 13.70
N SER A 25 3.90 0.42 12.41
CA SER A 25 2.77 1.23 11.95
C SER A 25 1.95 0.54 10.87
N GLY A 26 0.65 0.41 11.12
CA GLY A 26 -0.33 0.07 10.12
C GLY A 26 -0.46 1.14 9.05
N ARG A 27 -0.96 0.77 7.90
CA ARG A 27 -1.38 1.71 6.87
C ARG A 27 -2.62 2.45 7.38
N LYS A 28 -2.53 3.75 7.58
CA LYS A 28 -3.67 4.59 7.91
C LYS A 28 -4.16 5.30 6.66
N GLY A 29 -5.37 4.97 6.23
CA GLY A 29 -6.04 5.61 5.10
C GLY A 29 -5.49 5.26 3.71
N GLY A 30 -6.05 5.86 2.68
CA GLY A 30 -5.74 5.65 1.28
C GLY A 30 -6.56 4.54 0.62
N ALA A 31 -6.24 4.21 -0.63
CA ALA A 31 -6.86 3.10 -1.32
C ALA A 31 -6.43 1.77 -0.70
N GLY A 32 -7.38 0.94 -0.33
CA GLY A 32 -7.17 -0.35 0.33
C GLY A 32 -7.40 -0.29 1.85
N PRO A 33 -7.39 -1.44 2.52
CA PRO A 33 -7.76 -1.55 3.92
C PRO A 33 -6.75 -0.87 4.83
N SER A 34 -7.26 -0.08 5.78
CA SER A 34 -6.48 0.50 6.88
C SER A 34 -6.05 -0.61 7.85
N ASP A 35 -4.97 -0.36 8.60
CA ASP A 35 -4.51 -1.25 9.67
C ASP A 35 -4.18 -2.69 9.23
N HIS A 36 -3.90 -2.87 7.94
CA HIS A 36 -3.47 -4.13 7.36
C HIS A 36 -1.98 -4.08 6.97
N LYS A 37 -1.37 -5.26 6.90
CA LYS A 37 -0.04 -5.46 6.32
C LYS A 37 -0.10 -6.47 5.19
N ALA A 38 0.79 -6.28 4.20
CA ALA A 38 1.05 -7.31 3.21
C ALA A 38 1.86 -8.44 3.86
N VAL A 39 1.41 -9.67 3.67
CA VAL A 39 2.04 -10.89 4.17
C VAL A 39 2.14 -11.87 3.02
N THR A 40 3.30 -12.45 2.82
CA THR A 40 3.52 -13.49 1.81
C THR A 40 3.51 -14.85 2.48
N VAL A 41 2.64 -15.73 1.98
CA VAL A 41 2.51 -17.14 2.36
C VAL A 41 2.82 -17.97 1.13
N GLY A 42 3.92 -18.70 1.12
CA GLY A 42 4.40 -19.36 -0.07
C GLY A 42 4.76 -18.36 -1.19
N ASP A 43 4.06 -18.42 -2.30
CA ASP A 43 4.20 -17.53 -3.46
C ASP A 43 3.17 -16.39 -3.51
N THR A 44 2.22 -16.37 -2.60
CA THR A 44 1.06 -15.47 -2.63
C THR A 44 1.17 -14.39 -1.56
N THR A 45 1.10 -13.13 -1.97
CA THR A 45 1.06 -11.97 -1.07
C THR A 45 -0.37 -11.48 -0.91
N VAL A 46 -0.81 -11.34 0.35
CA VAL A 46 -2.17 -10.90 0.71
C VAL A 46 -2.14 -9.81 1.76
N MET A 47 -3.19 -9.00 1.79
CA MET A 47 -3.38 -8.00 2.85
C MET A 47 -4.09 -8.66 4.04
N VAL A 48 -3.49 -8.53 5.22
CA VAL A 48 -3.95 -9.15 6.46
C VAL A 48 -4.19 -8.08 7.52
N PRO A 49 -5.34 -8.11 8.24
CA PRO A 49 -5.57 -7.25 9.40
C PRO A 49 -4.51 -7.48 10.48
N VAL A 50 -3.90 -6.41 10.98
CA VAL A 50 -2.82 -6.51 11.99
C VAL A 50 -3.05 -5.58 13.17
N PHE A 51 -3.60 -4.40 12.93
CA PHE A 51 -3.78 -3.37 13.94
C PHE A 51 -5.25 -3.13 14.31
N THR A 52 -6.15 -4.00 13.85
CA THR A 52 -7.58 -3.98 14.22
C THR A 52 -7.79 -4.66 15.57
N GLU A 53 -8.90 -4.34 16.27
CA GLU A 53 -9.26 -5.01 17.51
C GLU A 53 -9.39 -6.54 17.35
N GLY A 54 -9.97 -6.98 16.21
CA GLY A 54 -10.08 -8.40 15.88
C GLY A 54 -8.71 -9.08 15.72
N ALA A 55 -7.76 -8.41 15.11
CA ALA A 55 -6.41 -8.94 14.95
C ALA A 55 -5.66 -9.07 16.28
N ALA A 56 -5.95 -8.21 17.25
CA ALA A 56 -5.39 -8.32 18.60
C ALA A 56 -5.80 -9.61 19.32
N GLN A 57 -6.93 -10.18 18.93
CA GLN A 57 -7.47 -11.45 19.47
C GLN A 57 -7.24 -12.64 18.52
N SER A 58 -6.50 -12.45 17.44
CA SER A 58 -6.23 -13.51 16.48
C SER A 58 -5.52 -14.70 17.14
N PRO A 59 -5.88 -15.94 16.80
CA PRO A 59 -5.13 -17.12 17.23
C PRO A 59 -3.80 -17.26 16.47
N TYR A 60 -3.61 -16.45 15.41
CA TYR A 60 -2.42 -16.45 14.58
C TYR A 60 -1.41 -15.44 15.11
N VAL A 61 -0.20 -15.90 15.37
CA VAL A 61 0.90 -15.10 15.90
C VAL A 61 2.11 -15.22 14.99
N VAL A 62 2.84 -14.12 14.78
CA VAL A 62 4.12 -14.18 14.09
C VAL A 62 5.23 -14.19 15.11
N GLU A 63 6.14 -15.11 14.96
CA GLU A 63 7.44 -15.10 15.63
C GLU A 63 8.55 -15.03 14.59
N ARG A 64 9.63 -14.35 14.96
CA ARG A 64 10.85 -14.34 14.18
C ARG A 64 11.71 -15.50 14.65
N ASP A 65 12.07 -16.39 13.76
CA ASP A 65 13.09 -17.38 14.01
C ASP A 65 14.45 -16.65 14.04
N HIS A 66 15.00 -16.50 15.22
CA HIS A 66 16.27 -15.81 15.44
C HIS A 66 17.47 -16.58 14.83
N THR A 67 17.31 -17.87 14.54
CA THR A 67 18.36 -18.70 13.96
C THR A 67 18.46 -18.50 12.46
N THR A 68 17.32 -18.47 11.76
CA THR A 68 17.25 -18.33 10.30
C THR A 68 16.95 -16.90 9.85
N GLY A 69 16.49 -16.04 10.75
CA GLY A 69 16.01 -14.69 10.45
C GLY A 69 14.67 -14.67 9.71
N THR A 70 14.05 -15.83 9.49
CA THR A 70 12.73 -15.96 8.84
C THR A 70 11.62 -15.71 9.85
N SER A 71 10.45 -15.33 9.33
CA SER A 71 9.23 -15.23 10.15
C SER A 71 8.40 -16.49 9.99
N VAL A 72 7.88 -16.98 11.10
CA VAL A 72 6.98 -18.14 11.12
C VAL A 72 5.62 -17.77 11.67
N LEU A 73 4.59 -18.33 11.07
CA LEU A 73 3.21 -18.22 11.51
C LEU A 73 2.93 -19.35 12.50
N LEU A 74 2.47 -18.99 13.69
CA LEU A 74 2.03 -19.95 14.69
C LEU A 74 0.52 -19.85 14.92
N LYS A 75 -0.09 -20.98 15.26
CA LYS A 75 -1.43 -21.08 15.84
C LYS A 75 -1.35 -21.96 17.07
N GLU A 76 -1.78 -21.46 18.23
CA GLU A 76 -1.74 -22.21 19.50
C GLU A 76 -0.35 -22.80 19.81
N LYS A 77 0.72 -22.05 19.47
CA LYS A 77 2.15 -22.41 19.59
C LYS A 77 2.65 -23.47 18.59
N GLU A 78 1.83 -23.94 17.69
CA GLU A 78 2.26 -24.84 16.60
C GLU A 78 2.65 -24.03 15.37
N ILE A 79 3.77 -24.40 14.73
CA ILE A 79 4.22 -23.77 13.48
C ILE A 79 3.29 -24.23 12.35
N ILE A 80 2.64 -23.27 11.69
CA ILE A 80 1.70 -23.53 10.60
C ILE A 80 2.38 -23.37 9.23
N ALA A 81 3.15 -22.30 9.04
CA ALA A 81 3.82 -22.02 7.79
C ALA A 81 4.94 -20.98 7.97
N PRO A 82 5.98 -21.00 7.14
CA PRO A 82 6.85 -19.85 6.97
C PRO A 82 6.09 -18.72 6.29
N ILE A 83 6.33 -17.49 6.72
CA ILE A 83 5.78 -16.28 6.13
C ILE A 83 6.88 -15.24 5.94
N SER A 84 6.64 -14.29 5.06
CA SER A 84 7.52 -13.13 4.94
C SER A 84 6.71 -11.83 4.80
N PHE A 85 7.35 -10.74 5.19
CA PHE A 85 6.84 -9.40 4.96
C PHE A 85 7.61 -8.77 3.82
N PRO A 86 6.97 -8.00 2.94
CA PRO A 86 7.66 -7.26 1.91
C PRO A 86 8.76 -6.37 2.53
N THR A 87 9.93 -6.39 1.94
CA THR A 87 10.99 -5.43 2.26
C THR A 87 10.54 -4.03 1.86
N GLN A 88 11.03 -3.03 2.58
CA GLN A 88 10.75 -1.65 2.19
C GLN A 88 11.35 -1.40 0.80
N PRO A 89 10.57 -0.86 -0.16
CA PRO A 89 11.07 -0.53 -1.47
C PRO A 89 12.26 0.45 -1.39
N LYS A 90 13.25 0.26 -2.24
CA LYS A 90 14.46 1.10 -2.27
C LYS A 90 14.14 2.55 -2.65
N PHE A 91 13.18 2.76 -3.58
CA PHE A 91 12.80 4.10 -3.99
C PHE A 91 12.15 4.92 -2.85
N TYR A 92 11.66 4.29 -1.77
CA TYR A 92 11.13 5.01 -0.60
C TYR A 92 12.20 5.83 0.15
N GLY A 93 13.48 5.50 -0.03
CA GLY A 93 14.60 6.24 0.54
C GLY A 93 14.97 7.51 -0.23
N LEU A 94 14.27 7.81 -1.34
CA LEU A 94 14.53 8.99 -2.17
C LEU A 94 13.51 10.10 -1.90
N GLU A 95 13.89 11.31 -2.30
CA GLU A 95 13.06 12.52 -2.23
C GLU A 95 13.13 13.28 -3.55
N THR A 96 12.09 14.05 -3.87
CA THR A 96 12.11 14.98 -5.00
C THR A 96 13.05 16.14 -4.73
N ALA A 97 13.31 16.94 -5.77
CA ALA A 97 14.10 18.17 -5.62
C ALA A 97 13.50 19.14 -4.59
N GLU A 98 12.19 19.09 -4.35
CA GLU A 98 11.49 19.88 -3.33
C GLU A 98 11.51 19.21 -1.94
N GLY A 99 12.21 18.10 -1.75
CA GLY A 99 12.28 17.38 -0.49
C GLY A 99 11.02 16.57 -0.13
N ILE A 100 10.21 16.20 -1.11
CA ILE A 100 9.02 15.36 -0.89
C ILE A 100 9.46 13.90 -0.98
N PRO A 101 9.32 13.09 0.10
CA PRO A 101 9.64 11.68 0.05
C PRO A 101 8.82 10.94 -1.01
N TYR A 102 9.47 10.10 -1.82
CA TYR A 102 8.83 9.37 -2.92
C TYR A 102 7.66 8.49 -2.48
N TRP A 103 7.72 7.92 -1.27
CA TRP A 103 6.61 7.15 -0.70
C TRP A 103 5.33 7.97 -0.43
N LYS A 104 5.42 9.32 -0.39
CA LYS A 104 4.24 10.21 -0.33
C LYS A 104 3.60 10.41 -1.70
N ILE A 105 4.33 10.14 -2.78
CA ILE A 105 3.89 10.33 -4.16
C ILE A 105 3.26 9.04 -4.70
N ALA A 106 3.94 7.90 -4.56
CA ALA A 106 3.42 6.61 -4.97
C ALA A 106 3.89 5.49 -4.05
N LEU A 107 3.11 4.42 -3.97
CA LEU A 107 3.39 3.26 -3.13
C LEU A 107 3.49 2.00 -3.98
N LEU A 108 4.38 1.09 -3.57
CA LEU A 108 4.43 -0.25 -4.12
C LEU A 108 3.27 -1.09 -3.56
N HIS A 109 2.38 -1.54 -4.44
CA HIS A 109 1.35 -2.52 -4.16
C HIS A 109 1.83 -3.88 -4.67
N SER A 110 1.80 -4.91 -3.85
CA SER A 110 2.38 -6.22 -4.18
C SER A 110 3.87 -6.14 -4.58
N ARG A 111 4.33 -7.01 -5.49
CA ARG A 111 5.76 -7.10 -5.84
C ARG A 111 6.20 -6.07 -6.88
N ASN A 112 5.34 -5.73 -7.84
CA ASN A 112 5.72 -5.04 -9.06
C ASN A 112 4.69 -4.02 -9.55
N VAL A 113 3.73 -3.65 -8.71
CA VAL A 113 2.66 -2.69 -9.05
C VAL A 113 2.90 -1.39 -8.29
N LEU A 114 3.14 -0.30 -9.00
CA LEU A 114 3.16 1.04 -8.42
C LEU A 114 1.74 1.60 -8.38
N ALA A 115 1.33 2.22 -7.29
CA ALA A 115 -0.01 2.78 -7.16
C ALA A 115 0.02 4.20 -6.59
N THR A 116 -0.84 5.06 -7.13
CA THR A 116 -1.02 6.42 -6.63
C THR A 116 -2.44 6.92 -6.81
N THR A 117 -2.81 7.90 -5.98
CA THR A 117 -3.98 8.77 -6.21
C THR A 117 -3.45 10.16 -6.53
N VAL A 118 -3.58 10.62 -7.77
CA VAL A 118 -2.94 11.87 -8.25
C VAL A 118 -3.51 13.13 -7.61
N LEU A 119 -4.81 13.16 -7.37
CA LEU A 119 -5.50 14.22 -6.62
C LEU A 119 -6.18 13.61 -5.41
N GLN A 120 -5.74 14.00 -4.22
CA GLN A 120 -6.19 13.45 -2.95
C GLN A 120 -7.38 14.25 -2.36
N ASN A 121 -8.06 15.01 -3.19
CA ASN A 121 -9.27 15.75 -2.85
C ASN A 121 -10.47 15.27 -3.67
N CYS A 122 -11.66 15.33 -3.08
CA CYS A 122 -12.88 14.88 -3.73
C CYS A 122 -14.07 15.71 -3.26
N ILE A 123 -14.75 16.41 -4.18
CA ILE A 123 -15.92 17.25 -3.87
C ILE A 123 -17.12 16.46 -3.31
N ARG A 124 -17.08 15.12 -3.39
CA ARG A 124 -18.12 14.24 -2.85
C ARG A 124 -17.83 13.77 -1.45
N TYR A 125 -16.56 13.85 -1.00
CA TYR A 125 -16.11 13.20 0.24
C TYR A 125 -16.77 13.81 1.49
N ASP A 126 -16.88 15.14 1.54
CA ASP A 126 -17.40 15.85 2.71
C ASP A 126 -18.93 15.77 2.85
N ASN A 127 -19.62 15.27 1.84
CA ASN A 127 -21.06 15.11 1.85
C ASN A 127 -21.43 13.63 2.00
N ARG A 128 -21.95 13.25 3.17
CA ARG A 128 -22.36 11.87 3.48
C ARG A 128 -23.33 11.23 2.48
N LYS A 129 -24.14 12.04 1.76
CA LYS A 129 -25.10 11.54 0.75
C LYS A 129 -24.42 11.18 -0.56
N THR A 130 -23.27 11.78 -0.86
CA THR A 130 -22.56 11.62 -2.14
C THR A 130 -21.20 10.92 -1.99
N ALA A 131 -20.69 10.78 -0.79
CA ALA A 131 -19.45 10.10 -0.49
C ALA A 131 -19.55 8.58 -0.78
N CYS A 132 -18.50 8.03 -1.35
CA CYS A 132 -18.36 6.58 -1.45
C CYS A 132 -18.18 5.99 -0.05
N GLN A 133 -18.96 4.97 0.29
CA GLN A 133 -19.04 4.43 1.66
C GLN A 133 -17.72 3.80 2.16
N PHE A 134 -16.87 3.37 1.25
CA PHE A 134 -15.57 2.76 1.53
C PHE A 134 -14.37 3.71 1.36
N CYS A 135 -14.61 4.97 1.00
CA CYS A 135 -13.54 5.91 0.67
C CYS A 135 -12.93 6.52 1.96
N ALA A 136 -11.62 6.50 2.03
CA ALA A 136 -10.84 7.09 3.10
C ALA A 136 -9.79 8.11 2.57
N ILE A 137 -10.15 8.83 1.48
CA ILE A 137 -9.19 9.67 0.74
C ILE A 137 -8.55 10.76 1.61
N SER A 138 -9.31 11.40 2.49
CA SER A 138 -8.79 12.45 3.38
C SER A 138 -7.93 11.91 4.53
N GLN A 139 -8.19 10.71 5.00
CA GLN A 139 -7.48 10.13 6.15
C GLN A 139 -5.97 9.99 5.91
N SER A 140 -5.57 9.62 4.69
CA SER A 140 -4.15 9.55 4.32
C SER A 140 -3.50 10.92 4.29
N LEU A 141 -4.24 11.95 3.85
CA LEU A 141 -3.77 13.33 3.79
C LEU A 141 -3.61 13.91 5.19
N GLU A 142 -4.63 13.76 6.04
CA GLU A 142 -4.62 14.20 7.45
C GLU A 142 -3.50 13.53 8.25
N ALA A 143 -3.22 12.26 7.97
CA ALA A 143 -2.11 11.53 8.57
C ALA A 143 -0.73 11.88 7.98
N GLY A 144 -0.62 12.83 7.04
CA GLY A 144 0.62 13.23 6.40
C GLY A 144 1.29 12.13 5.54
N ARG A 145 0.52 11.12 5.11
CA ARG A 145 1.00 9.94 4.39
C ARG A 145 1.05 10.11 2.88
N THR A 146 0.53 11.21 2.38
CA THR A 146 0.47 11.52 0.94
C THR A 146 0.40 13.02 0.73
N SER A 147 0.62 13.47 -0.52
CA SER A 147 0.44 14.87 -0.93
C SER A 147 -0.94 15.08 -1.52
N ALA A 148 -1.52 16.27 -1.34
CA ALA A 148 -2.85 16.61 -1.84
C ALA A 148 -2.92 16.55 -3.37
N LYS A 149 -1.86 16.97 -4.05
CA LYS A 149 -1.69 16.93 -5.50
C LYS A 149 -0.29 16.43 -5.81
N LYS A 150 -0.16 15.50 -6.75
CA LYS A 150 1.12 15.06 -7.31
C LYS A 150 1.27 15.64 -8.70
N THR A 151 2.42 16.24 -9.00
CA THR A 151 2.64 16.80 -10.34
C THR A 151 3.00 15.70 -11.35
N PRO A 152 2.79 15.94 -12.65
CA PRO A 152 3.21 15.02 -13.71
C PRO A 152 4.71 14.68 -13.61
N GLU A 153 5.56 15.67 -13.32
CA GLU A 153 7.01 15.53 -13.19
C GLU A 153 7.38 14.64 -11.99
N GLN A 154 6.78 14.89 -10.83
CA GLN A 154 6.99 14.07 -9.63
C GLN A 154 6.60 12.62 -9.86
N LEU A 155 5.48 12.38 -10.54
CA LEU A 155 5.02 11.02 -10.84
C LEU A 155 5.94 10.31 -11.84
N ALA A 156 6.42 11.00 -12.87
CA ALA A 156 7.35 10.45 -13.82
C ALA A 156 8.72 10.11 -13.18
N GLU A 157 9.23 11.00 -12.31
CA GLU A 157 10.45 10.79 -11.55
C GLU A 157 10.36 9.58 -10.63
N VAL A 158 9.28 9.49 -9.85
CA VAL A 158 9.07 8.38 -8.91
C VAL A 158 8.85 7.05 -9.64
N ALA A 159 8.08 7.05 -10.74
CA ALA A 159 7.85 5.85 -11.53
C ALA A 159 9.16 5.32 -12.14
N GLU A 160 10.01 6.19 -12.70
CA GLU A 160 11.34 5.80 -13.22
C GLU A 160 12.22 5.20 -12.12
N ALA A 161 12.27 5.81 -10.94
CA ALA A 161 13.04 5.29 -9.83
C ALA A 161 12.50 3.93 -9.34
N ALA A 162 11.18 3.76 -9.26
CA ALA A 162 10.55 2.51 -8.86
C ALA A 162 10.81 1.37 -9.85
N VAL A 163 10.75 1.64 -11.15
CA VAL A 163 11.14 0.66 -12.18
C VAL A 163 12.61 0.28 -12.03
N ARG A 164 13.50 1.24 -11.96
CA ARG A 164 14.94 1.01 -11.90
C ARG A 164 15.42 0.32 -10.64
N LEU A 165 14.85 0.65 -9.47
CA LEU A 165 15.36 0.20 -8.16
C LEU A 165 14.62 -1.02 -7.63
N ASP A 166 13.35 -1.16 -7.94
CA ASP A 166 12.47 -2.15 -7.34
C ASP A 166 11.74 -3.03 -8.37
N GLY A 167 12.04 -2.89 -9.66
CA GLY A 167 11.53 -3.76 -10.72
C GLY A 167 10.02 -3.64 -10.93
N VAL A 168 9.47 -2.43 -10.82
CA VAL A 168 8.05 -2.18 -11.11
C VAL A 168 7.77 -2.45 -12.59
N GLU A 169 6.69 -3.17 -12.87
CA GLU A 169 6.30 -3.60 -14.23
C GLU A 169 5.05 -2.90 -14.74
N HIS A 170 4.20 -2.38 -13.85
CA HIS A 170 3.02 -1.60 -14.24
C HIS A 170 2.57 -0.67 -13.10
N MET A 171 1.70 0.29 -13.45
CA MET A 171 1.22 1.29 -12.52
C MET A 171 -0.31 1.37 -12.52
N ILE A 172 -0.88 1.62 -11.36
CA ILE A 172 -2.29 1.94 -11.19
C ILE A 172 -2.41 3.38 -10.72
N MET A 173 -3.17 4.18 -11.47
CA MET A 173 -3.45 5.56 -11.12
C MET A 173 -4.94 5.75 -10.85
N THR A 174 -5.24 6.47 -9.78
CA THR A 174 -6.60 6.89 -9.43
C THR A 174 -6.62 8.38 -9.15
N THR A 175 -7.81 8.96 -9.10
CA THR A 175 -8.00 10.35 -8.69
C THR A 175 -9.25 10.50 -7.84
N GLY A 176 -9.23 11.44 -6.89
CA GLY A 176 -10.46 12.01 -6.36
C GLY A 176 -11.21 12.75 -7.46
N THR A 177 -12.44 13.16 -7.20
CA THR A 177 -13.24 13.98 -8.11
C THR A 177 -13.06 15.46 -7.75
N PRO A 178 -12.15 16.20 -8.43
CA PRO A 178 -11.85 17.59 -8.06
C PRO A 178 -12.93 18.57 -8.54
N ASN A 179 -13.66 18.21 -9.58
CA ASN A 179 -14.69 19.04 -10.19
C ASN A 179 -15.80 18.17 -10.84
N VAL A 180 -16.87 18.80 -11.33
CA VAL A 180 -18.00 18.11 -11.96
C VAL A 180 -17.84 17.92 -13.47
N THR A 181 -16.96 18.67 -14.12
CA THR A 181 -16.85 18.74 -15.58
C THR A 181 -16.18 17.49 -16.14
N ASP A 182 -14.93 17.22 -15.76
CA ASP A 182 -14.12 16.10 -16.24
C ASP A 182 -13.76 15.10 -15.14
N ARG A 183 -14.11 15.42 -13.89
CA ARG A 183 -13.87 14.58 -12.70
C ARG A 183 -12.41 14.21 -12.48
N GLY A 184 -11.50 15.01 -13.04
CA GLY A 184 -10.06 14.79 -12.95
C GLY A 184 -9.47 13.99 -14.11
N ALA A 185 -10.25 13.68 -15.15
CA ALA A 185 -9.78 12.91 -16.29
C ALA A 185 -8.66 13.59 -17.06
N ALA A 186 -8.73 14.90 -17.30
CA ALA A 186 -7.68 15.65 -17.98
C ALA A 186 -6.36 15.58 -17.19
N TYR A 187 -6.42 15.82 -15.90
CA TYR A 187 -5.22 15.83 -15.06
C TYR A 187 -4.56 14.45 -14.93
N ILE A 188 -5.33 13.38 -14.75
CA ILE A 188 -4.76 12.03 -14.68
C ILE A 188 -4.15 11.63 -16.04
N THR A 189 -4.73 12.08 -17.15
CA THR A 189 -4.17 11.86 -18.49
C THR A 189 -2.84 12.59 -18.66
N GLU A 190 -2.74 13.84 -18.25
CA GLU A 190 -1.49 14.61 -18.25
C GLU A 190 -0.39 13.89 -17.45
N CYS A 191 -0.74 13.40 -16.25
CA CYS A 191 0.19 12.62 -15.44
C CYS A 191 0.64 11.32 -16.14
N ALA A 192 -0.28 10.59 -16.76
CA ALA A 192 0.05 9.37 -17.49
C ALA A 192 0.96 9.65 -18.70
N GLN A 193 0.68 10.71 -19.43
CA GLN A 193 1.53 11.15 -20.57
C GLN A 193 2.96 11.50 -20.12
N ALA A 194 3.14 12.21 -19.00
CA ALA A 194 4.45 12.52 -18.46
C ALA A 194 5.24 11.26 -18.08
N ILE A 195 4.58 10.27 -17.48
CA ILE A 195 5.22 9.00 -17.15
C ILE A 195 5.62 8.25 -18.41
N THR A 196 4.72 8.09 -19.37
CA THR A 196 4.99 7.32 -20.59
C THR A 196 6.00 7.99 -21.53
N ALA A 197 6.12 9.32 -21.46
CA ALA A 197 7.18 10.05 -22.16
C ALA A 197 8.58 9.77 -21.60
N ARG A 198 8.68 9.39 -20.32
CA ARG A 198 9.95 9.17 -19.62
C ARG A 198 10.36 7.69 -19.58
N ILE A 199 9.40 6.80 -19.43
CA ILE A 199 9.63 5.35 -19.31
C ILE A 199 8.53 4.56 -20.02
N SER A 200 8.89 3.34 -20.47
CA SER A 200 7.90 2.37 -20.96
C SER A 200 7.31 1.60 -19.77
N LEU A 201 6.22 2.11 -19.24
CA LEU A 201 5.50 1.49 -18.11
C LEU A 201 4.01 1.44 -18.43
N PRO A 202 3.36 0.27 -18.48
CA PRO A 202 1.91 0.15 -18.59
C PRO A 202 1.20 0.81 -17.41
N ILE A 203 0.13 1.61 -17.69
CA ILE A 203 -0.66 2.34 -16.69
C ILE A 203 -2.12 1.93 -16.81
#